data_176a19e8de6cf396792a6b702293516d
#
_entry.id   176a19e8de6cf396792a6b702293516d
#
_cell.length_a   1.000
_cell.length_b   1.000
_cell.length_c   1.000
_cell.angle_alpha   90.00
_cell.angle_beta   90.00
_cell.angle_gamma   90.00
#
_symmetry.space_group_name_H-M   'P 1'
#
loop_
_entity.id
_entity.type
_entity.pdbx_description
1 polymer ?
#
loop_
_entity_poly.entity_id
_entity_poly.type
_entity_poly.pdbx_seq_one_letter_code
_entity_poly.pdbx_strand_id
1 'polypeptide(L)'
;MPSEFNEAVSVSELGTGSYFTPIPDGWDIMGNANGGFLLARVANAMCVASGRNDPVSVTMHYLAPAPASDEYVTDVEVVKAGRTLSTVSASLRRGATNIARAIGSFGDVDAQREPIHVTMSPPDIPPVDDCVARRDNSPLVPALQNRLTTYLHPDDVGFATGNPPRVARMRGWLEFADGTPMSTLGLLLAADAFPPTLFNLFGMQGWVPTVELTVHVRAQPSPGPVQCVFTTHVVQGGMLEEDGQIWDSSGTCVALSRQIALAPRLG
;
A
#
# COMPACT_ATOMS: atom_id res chain seq x y z
N MET A 1 -16.05 -7.26 -16.20
CA MET A 1 -15.54 -5.92 -16.57
C MET A 1 -14.06 -5.91 -16.30
N PRO A 2 -13.25 -5.14 -17.03
CA PRO A 2 -11.86 -4.98 -16.65
C PRO A 2 -11.77 -4.40 -15.24
N SER A 3 -10.76 -4.82 -14.47
CA SER A 3 -10.55 -4.35 -13.09
C SER A 3 -10.04 -2.93 -13.08
N GLU A 4 -10.70 -2.04 -12.32
CA GLU A 4 -10.28 -0.63 -12.19
C GLU A 4 -8.83 -0.52 -11.67
N PHE A 5 -8.44 -1.36 -10.71
CA PHE A 5 -7.08 -1.38 -10.20
C PHE A 5 -6.06 -1.85 -11.23
N ASN A 6 -6.34 -2.96 -11.93
CA ASN A 6 -5.42 -3.49 -12.93
C ASN A 6 -5.21 -2.52 -14.10
N GLU A 7 -6.26 -1.81 -14.51
CA GLU A 7 -6.14 -0.74 -15.51
C GLU A 7 -5.31 0.43 -14.94
N ALA A 8 -5.59 0.86 -13.71
CA ALA A 8 -4.90 1.98 -13.10
C ALA A 8 -3.41 1.73 -12.86
N VAL A 9 -2.98 0.50 -12.58
CA VAL A 9 -1.55 0.16 -12.41
C VAL A 9 -0.88 -0.30 -13.71
N SER A 10 -1.61 -0.41 -14.82
CA SER A 10 -1.05 -0.80 -16.11
C SER A 10 0.03 0.17 -16.58
N VAL A 11 1.03 -0.33 -17.29
CA VAL A 11 2.16 0.45 -17.80
C VAL A 11 2.35 0.18 -19.28
N SER A 12 2.86 1.15 -20.02
CA SER A 12 3.22 1.01 -21.42
C SER A 12 4.70 1.35 -21.62
N GLU A 13 5.43 0.52 -22.36
CA GLU A 13 6.83 0.75 -22.65
C GLU A 13 7.00 1.94 -23.61
N LEU A 14 7.86 2.89 -23.26
CA LEU A 14 8.23 4.05 -24.08
C LEU A 14 9.55 3.83 -24.81
N GLY A 15 10.38 2.93 -24.31
CA GLY A 15 11.71 2.58 -24.80
C GLY A 15 12.39 1.68 -23.78
N THR A 16 13.59 1.20 -24.07
CA THR A 16 14.28 0.22 -23.22
C THR A 16 14.39 0.72 -21.78
N GLY A 17 13.66 0.07 -20.88
CA GLY A 17 13.66 0.35 -19.45
C GLY A 17 12.87 1.59 -19.00
N SER A 18 12.16 2.28 -19.93
CA SER A 18 11.31 3.42 -19.60
C SER A 18 9.84 3.11 -19.86
N TYR A 19 8.97 3.41 -18.89
CA TYR A 19 7.56 3.08 -18.91
C TYR A 19 6.71 4.31 -18.69
N PHE A 20 5.67 4.48 -19.51
CA PHE A 20 4.60 5.43 -19.28
C PHE A 20 3.74 4.92 -18.11
N THR A 21 3.63 5.75 -17.06
CA THR A 21 2.98 5.39 -15.82
C THR A 21 2.07 6.53 -15.35
N PRO A 22 1.01 6.90 -16.11
CA PRO A 22 0.12 8.00 -15.74
C PRO A 22 -0.53 7.72 -14.39
N ILE A 23 -0.84 8.77 -13.62
CA ILE A 23 -1.57 8.67 -12.36
C ILE A 23 -2.99 9.14 -12.62
N PRO A 24 -3.96 8.22 -12.74
CA PRO A 24 -5.36 8.57 -12.95
C PRO A 24 -6.00 9.17 -11.69
N ASP A 25 -7.05 9.94 -11.87
CA ASP A 25 -7.86 10.47 -10.79
C ASP A 25 -8.53 9.35 -9.96
N GLY A 26 -8.78 9.65 -8.69
CA GLY A 26 -9.52 8.76 -7.80
C GLY A 26 -8.64 7.75 -7.04
N TRP A 27 -7.33 7.77 -7.23
CA TRP A 27 -6.35 6.97 -6.46
C TRP A 27 -5.54 7.87 -5.52
N ASP A 28 -6.14 8.97 -5.10
CA ASP A 28 -5.48 10.02 -4.33
C ASP A 28 -6.05 10.19 -2.92
N ILE A 29 -5.24 10.84 -2.09
CA ILE A 29 -5.59 11.37 -0.79
C ILE A 29 -5.31 12.87 -0.84
N MET A 30 -6.37 13.70 -0.76
CA MET A 30 -6.25 15.16 -0.79
C MET A 30 -5.47 15.69 -2.02
N GLY A 31 -5.71 15.09 -3.20
CA GLY A 31 -5.11 15.52 -4.47
C GLY A 31 -3.71 15.01 -4.76
N ASN A 32 -3.14 14.16 -3.89
CA ASN A 32 -1.90 13.45 -4.14
C ASN A 32 -2.14 11.95 -4.14
N ALA A 33 -1.55 11.25 -5.09
CA ALA A 33 -1.66 9.79 -5.18
C ALA A 33 -1.26 9.13 -3.86
N ASN A 34 -2.04 8.11 -3.44
CA ASN A 34 -1.72 7.31 -2.28
C ASN A 34 -0.36 6.63 -2.47
N GLY A 35 0.45 6.55 -1.42
CA GLY A 35 1.81 6.02 -1.50
C GLY A 35 1.86 4.54 -1.88
N GLY A 36 0.94 3.72 -1.34
CA GLY A 36 0.83 2.30 -1.69
C GLY A 36 0.38 2.09 -3.15
N PHE A 37 -0.49 2.96 -3.68
CA PHE A 37 -0.86 2.96 -5.09
C PHE A 37 0.35 3.29 -5.99
N LEU A 38 1.13 4.32 -5.65
CA LEU A 38 2.38 4.63 -6.37
C LEU A 38 3.36 3.47 -6.33
N LEU A 39 3.51 2.83 -5.16
CA LEU A 39 4.37 1.66 -4.99
C LEU A 39 3.92 0.51 -5.88
N ALA A 40 2.61 0.19 -5.91
CA ALA A 40 2.06 -0.86 -6.76
C ALA A 40 2.31 -0.59 -8.25
N ARG A 41 2.15 0.66 -8.67
CA ARG A 41 2.35 1.08 -10.05
C ARG A 41 3.80 0.98 -10.49
N VAL A 42 4.73 1.49 -9.68
CA VAL A 42 6.17 1.40 -9.93
C VAL A 42 6.60 -0.07 -9.91
N ALA A 43 6.12 -0.87 -8.96
CA ALA A 43 6.41 -2.30 -8.88
C ALA A 43 5.90 -3.06 -10.12
N ASN A 44 4.76 -2.67 -10.70
CA ASN A 44 4.30 -3.28 -11.96
C ASN A 44 5.27 -3.03 -13.12
N ALA A 45 5.80 -1.80 -13.26
CA ALA A 45 6.84 -1.51 -14.25
C ALA A 45 8.11 -2.37 -14.01
N MET A 46 8.48 -2.57 -12.73
CA MET A 46 9.61 -3.42 -12.36
C MET A 46 9.35 -4.90 -12.65
N CYS A 47 8.12 -5.41 -12.45
CA CYS A 47 7.70 -6.75 -12.86
C CYS A 47 7.85 -6.92 -14.38
N VAL A 48 7.29 -6.01 -15.16
CA VAL A 48 7.35 -6.06 -16.62
C VAL A 48 8.80 -6.03 -17.12
N ALA A 49 9.62 -5.10 -16.62
CA ALA A 49 11.03 -4.98 -17.02
C ALA A 49 11.87 -6.22 -16.71
N SER A 50 11.58 -6.89 -15.59
CA SER A 50 12.33 -8.08 -15.15
C SER A 50 11.77 -9.40 -15.67
N GLY A 51 10.59 -9.40 -16.27
CA GLY A 51 9.86 -10.60 -16.67
C GLY A 51 9.45 -11.47 -15.48
N ARG A 52 9.22 -10.85 -14.29
CA ARG A 52 8.79 -11.53 -13.06
C ARG A 52 7.34 -11.20 -12.74
N ASN A 53 6.63 -12.17 -12.16
CA ASN A 53 5.19 -12.02 -11.89
C ASN A 53 4.93 -11.19 -10.63
N ASP A 54 5.74 -11.36 -9.58
CA ASP A 54 5.42 -10.86 -8.26
C ASP A 54 6.53 -10.02 -7.64
N PRO A 55 6.18 -8.93 -6.94
CA PRO A 55 7.07 -8.29 -5.99
C PRO A 55 7.22 -9.19 -4.75
N VAL A 56 8.43 -9.59 -4.42
CA VAL A 56 8.74 -10.36 -3.19
C VAL A 56 9.10 -9.41 -2.05
N SER A 57 9.82 -8.35 -2.38
CA SER A 57 10.17 -7.26 -1.47
C SER A 57 10.35 -5.99 -2.28
N VAL A 58 9.74 -4.90 -1.87
CA VAL A 58 9.94 -3.58 -2.50
C VAL A 58 10.01 -2.52 -1.42
N THR A 59 11.03 -1.67 -1.51
CA THR A 59 11.19 -0.45 -0.72
C THR A 59 11.10 0.75 -1.65
N MET A 60 10.31 1.76 -1.26
CA MET A 60 10.19 3.02 -1.99
C MET A 60 10.35 4.23 -1.06
N HIS A 61 11.20 5.17 -1.48
CA HIS A 61 11.33 6.50 -0.88
C HIS A 61 10.52 7.51 -1.69
N TYR A 62 9.68 8.29 -0.99
CA TYR A 62 8.84 9.33 -1.58
C TYR A 62 9.57 10.68 -1.46
N LEU A 63 9.83 11.33 -2.60
CA LEU A 63 10.70 12.50 -2.67
C LEU A 63 9.92 13.79 -2.92
N ALA A 64 8.74 13.69 -3.54
CA ALA A 64 7.87 14.82 -3.85
C ALA A 64 6.41 14.38 -3.96
N PRO A 65 5.44 15.31 -3.78
CA PRO A 65 4.03 15.06 -4.01
C PRO A 65 3.74 14.59 -5.44
N ALA A 66 2.75 13.70 -5.60
CA ALA A 66 2.39 13.09 -6.86
C ALA A 66 0.89 13.32 -7.20
N PRO A 67 0.49 14.51 -7.67
CA PRO A 67 -0.88 14.74 -8.12
C PRO A 67 -1.20 13.90 -9.37
N ALA A 68 -2.49 13.63 -9.61
CA ALA A 68 -2.93 12.96 -10.83
C ALA A 68 -2.44 13.70 -12.09
N SER A 69 -1.87 12.99 -13.05
CA SER A 69 -1.32 13.53 -14.30
C SER A 69 -0.90 12.41 -15.24
N ASP A 70 -0.85 12.71 -16.54
CA ASP A 70 -0.33 11.83 -17.58
C ASP A 70 1.19 11.97 -17.83
N GLU A 71 1.88 12.83 -17.06
CA GLU A 71 3.29 13.17 -17.32
C GLU A 71 4.30 12.26 -16.62
N TYR A 72 3.85 11.18 -15.95
CA TYR A 72 4.73 10.32 -15.19
C TYR A 72 5.38 9.25 -16.03
N VAL A 73 6.68 9.08 -15.80
CA VAL A 73 7.51 8.03 -16.39
C VAL A 73 8.27 7.32 -15.30
N THR A 74 8.28 5.99 -15.38
CA THR A 74 9.11 5.15 -14.52
C THR A 74 10.27 4.60 -15.33
N ASP A 75 11.49 4.99 -14.96
CA ASP A 75 12.72 4.43 -15.51
C ASP A 75 13.16 3.26 -14.62
N VAL A 76 13.39 2.10 -15.22
CA VAL A 76 13.66 0.83 -14.52
C VAL A 76 15.00 0.26 -14.96
N GLU A 77 15.78 -0.22 -14.01
CA GLU A 77 17.02 -0.95 -14.22
C GLU A 77 16.94 -2.33 -13.58
N VAL A 78 17.14 -3.38 -14.36
CA VAL A 78 17.33 -4.74 -13.86
C VAL A 78 18.78 -4.87 -13.38
N VAL A 79 19.01 -4.60 -12.09
CA VAL A 79 20.34 -4.60 -11.44
C VAL A 79 20.96 -5.99 -11.46
N LYS A 80 20.11 -7.03 -11.27
CA LYS A 80 20.52 -8.43 -11.32
C LYS A 80 19.38 -9.32 -11.80
N ALA A 81 19.59 -10.04 -12.87
CA ALA A 81 18.71 -11.12 -13.31
C ALA A 81 19.22 -12.45 -12.73
N GLY A 82 18.56 -12.96 -11.68
CA GLY A 82 18.90 -14.23 -11.05
C GLY A 82 17.96 -15.36 -11.48
N ARG A 83 18.31 -16.60 -11.17
CA ARG A 83 17.46 -17.75 -11.50
C ARG A 83 16.12 -17.73 -10.75
N THR A 84 16.13 -17.44 -9.46
CA THR A 84 14.94 -17.45 -8.59
C THR A 84 14.37 -16.04 -8.43
N LEU A 85 15.22 -15.04 -8.20
CA LEU A 85 14.83 -13.64 -7.98
C LEU A 85 15.63 -12.72 -8.89
N SER A 86 15.01 -11.67 -9.35
CA SER A 86 15.65 -10.53 -10.00
C SER A 86 15.65 -9.35 -9.03
N THR A 87 16.77 -8.61 -8.95
CA THR A 87 16.84 -7.33 -8.22
C THR A 87 16.66 -6.20 -9.22
N VAL A 88 15.72 -5.31 -8.95
CA VAL A 88 15.32 -4.24 -9.86
C VAL A 88 15.31 -2.92 -9.10
N SER A 89 15.78 -1.85 -9.73
CA SER A 89 15.64 -0.49 -9.23
C SER A 89 14.78 0.35 -10.17
N ALA A 90 14.09 1.36 -9.64
CA ALA A 90 13.26 2.24 -10.43
C ALA A 90 13.27 3.68 -9.93
N SER A 91 13.00 4.60 -10.83
CA SER A 91 12.86 6.03 -10.59
C SER A 91 11.55 6.52 -11.23
N LEU A 92 10.59 6.92 -10.41
CA LEU A 92 9.41 7.62 -10.87
C LEU A 92 9.71 9.10 -10.99
N ARG A 93 9.44 9.68 -12.16
CA ARG A 93 9.64 11.12 -12.41
C ARG A 93 8.45 11.75 -13.13
N ARG A 94 8.31 13.06 -12.96
CA ARG A 94 7.43 13.92 -13.73
C ARG A 94 8.25 15.05 -14.34
N GLY A 95 8.47 15.00 -15.65
CA GLY A 95 9.45 15.87 -16.32
C GLY A 95 10.85 15.68 -15.72
N ALA A 96 11.45 16.75 -15.20
CA ALA A 96 12.76 16.74 -14.55
C ALA A 96 12.70 16.43 -13.04
N THR A 97 11.52 16.35 -12.44
CA THR A 97 11.34 16.14 -11.00
C THR A 97 11.32 14.67 -10.65
N ASN A 98 12.19 14.22 -9.77
CA ASN A 98 12.11 12.89 -9.17
C ASN A 98 11.00 12.89 -8.12
N ILE A 99 10.06 11.96 -8.27
CA ILE A 99 8.89 11.79 -7.39
C ILE A 99 9.14 10.69 -6.36
N ALA A 100 9.70 9.57 -6.81
CA ALA A 100 10.04 8.44 -5.93
C ALA A 100 11.21 7.63 -6.47
N ARG A 101 11.86 6.88 -5.59
CA ARG A 101 12.89 5.89 -5.90
C ARG A 101 12.54 4.58 -5.24
N ALA A 102 12.65 3.49 -5.98
CA ALA A 102 12.37 2.15 -5.48
C ALA A 102 13.50 1.18 -5.79
N ILE A 103 13.65 0.18 -4.92
CA ILE A 103 14.45 -1.02 -5.16
C ILE A 103 13.68 -2.22 -4.62
N GLY A 104 13.78 -3.36 -5.31
CA GLY A 104 13.06 -4.54 -4.88
C GLY A 104 13.61 -5.84 -5.45
N SER A 105 13.13 -6.94 -4.89
CA SER A 105 13.34 -8.31 -5.38
C SER A 105 12.04 -8.85 -5.95
N PHE A 106 12.09 -9.39 -7.15
CA PHE A 106 10.95 -9.88 -7.91
C PHE A 106 11.12 -11.35 -8.28
N GLY A 107 10.04 -12.11 -8.23
CA GLY A 107 10.05 -13.56 -8.50
C GLY A 107 8.65 -14.13 -8.54
N ASP A 108 8.50 -15.38 -8.12
CA ASP A 108 7.22 -16.03 -7.92
C ASP A 108 7.02 -16.26 -6.42
N VAL A 109 5.91 -15.78 -5.87
CA VAL A 109 5.54 -16.03 -4.48
C VAL A 109 4.69 -17.29 -4.38
N ASP A 110 5.15 -18.25 -3.58
CA ASP A 110 4.50 -19.53 -3.35
C ASP A 110 4.53 -19.85 -1.84
N ALA A 111 3.39 -19.72 -1.20
CA ALA A 111 3.24 -19.98 0.24
C ALA A 111 3.45 -21.44 0.62
N GLN A 112 3.38 -22.36 -0.32
CA GLN A 112 3.52 -23.81 -0.09
C GLN A 112 4.94 -24.31 -0.28
N ARG A 113 5.89 -23.45 -0.68
CA ARG A 113 7.29 -23.83 -0.82
C ARG A 113 7.94 -24.08 0.54
N GLU A 114 8.36 -25.28 0.77
CA GLU A 114 9.08 -25.69 1.99
C GLU A 114 10.49 -25.04 2.11
N PRO A 115 10.98 -24.79 3.33
CA PRO A 115 10.34 -25.05 4.63
C PRO A 115 9.31 -23.98 4.99
N ILE A 116 8.24 -24.39 5.69
CA ILE A 116 7.19 -23.48 6.19
C ILE A 116 7.30 -23.36 7.72
N HIS A 117 7.38 -22.13 8.22
CA HIS A 117 7.33 -21.82 9.65
C HIS A 117 6.66 -20.47 9.87
N VAL A 118 5.50 -20.45 10.52
CA VAL A 118 4.72 -19.26 10.85
C VAL A 118 4.34 -19.33 12.32
N THR A 119 4.78 -18.36 13.11
CA THR A 119 4.47 -18.26 14.56
C THR A 119 3.41 -17.21 14.85
N MET A 120 3.07 -16.40 13.86
CA MET A 120 2.04 -15.37 13.94
C MET A 120 0.66 -15.98 13.66
N SER A 121 -0.37 -15.36 14.18
CA SER A 121 -1.77 -15.67 13.89
C SER A 121 -2.47 -14.45 13.28
N PRO A 122 -3.57 -14.66 12.52
CA PRO A 122 -4.40 -13.56 12.06
C PRO A 122 -4.81 -12.63 13.20
N PRO A 123 -4.95 -11.32 12.96
CA PRO A 123 -5.38 -10.38 13.98
C PRO A 123 -6.81 -10.68 14.42
N ASP A 124 -7.11 -10.38 15.70
CA ASP A 124 -8.48 -10.45 16.21
C ASP A 124 -9.27 -9.25 15.67
N ILE A 125 -10.02 -9.49 14.60
CA ILE A 125 -10.91 -8.53 13.93
C ILE A 125 -12.27 -9.19 13.79
N PRO A 126 -13.39 -8.53 14.21
CA PRO A 126 -14.73 -9.06 14.02
C PRO A 126 -15.04 -9.36 12.54
N PRO A 127 -16.04 -10.17 12.23
CA PRO A 127 -16.53 -10.35 10.87
C PRO A 127 -16.79 -9.00 10.17
N VAL A 128 -16.68 -8.98 8.85
CA VAL A 128 -16.84 -7.75 8.03
C VAL A 128 -18.13 -6.99 8.37
N ASP A 129 -19.25 -7.73 8.57
CA ASP A 129 -20.56 -7.15 8.86
C ASP A 129 -20.64 -6.46 10.23
N ASP A 130 -19.76 -6.80 11.15
CA ASP A 130 -19.66 -6.20 12.50
C ASP A 130 -18.65 -5.05 12.53
N CYS A 131 -17.97 -4.77 11.43
CA CYS A 131 -17.01 -3.67 11.28
C CYS A 131 -17.66 -2.40 10.70
N VAL A 132 -17.04 -1.26 10.90
CA VAL A 132 -17.54 0.04 10.42
C VAL A 132 -17.03 0.32 9.01
N ALA A 133 -17.92 0.21 8.02
CA ALA A 133 -17.59 0.51 6.65
C ALA A 133 -17.29 2.01 6.46
N ARG A 134 -16.14 2.32 5.85
CA ARG A 134 -15.81 3.68 5.41
C ARG A 134 -16.22 3.87 3.96
N ARG A 135 -17.51 4.14 3.77
CA ARG A 135 -18.08 4.59 2.50
C ARG A 135 -18.78 5.90 2.79
N ASP A 136 -18.22 7.00 2.37
CA ASP A 136 -18.89 8.29 2.48
C ASP A 136 -18.49 9.16 1.29
N ASN A 137 -19.48 9.78 0.64
CA ASN A 137 -19.30 10.79 -0.40
C ASN A 137 -19.00 12.18 0.19
N SER A 138 -18.57 12.24 1.45
CA SER A 138 -18.17 13.48 2.11
C SER A 138 -16.88 14.02 1.48
N PRO A 139 -16.74 15.33 1.27
CA PRO A 139 -15.49 15.94 0.82
C PRO A 139 -14.28 15.69 1.75
N LEU A 140 -14.52 15.21 2.96
CA LEU A 140 -13.49 14.86 3.95
C LEU A 140 -12.98 13.41 3.78
N VAL A 141 -13.63 12.61 2.94
CA VAL A 141 -13.20 11.24 2.65
C VAL A 141 -12.34 11.24 1.40
N PRO A 142 -11.13 10.70 1.43
CA PRO A 142 -10.26 10.65 0.26
C PRO A 142 -10.92 9.95 -0.94
N ALA A 143 -10.63 10.39 -2.16
CA ALA A 143 -11.14 9.79 -3.40
C ALA A 143 -10.80 8.30 -3.50
N LEU A 144 -9.67 7.88 -2.93
CA LEU A 144 -9.26 6.48 -2.81
C LEU A 144 -10.36 5.58 -2.20
N GLN A 145 -11.18 6.09 -1.28
CA GLN A 145 -12.25 5.31 -0.63
C GLN A 145 -13.41 4.97 -1.58
N ASN A 146 -13.46 5.57 -2.78
CA ASN A 146 -14.39 5.15 -3.83
C ASN A 146 -13.87 3.92 -4.61
N ARG A 147 -12.58 3.63 -4.51
CA ARG A 147 -11.90 2.49 -5.16
C ARG A 147 -11.74 1.30 -4.22
N LEU A 148 -11.70 1.57 -2.91
CA LEU A 148 -11.50 0.59 -1.85
C LEU A 148 -12.65 0.67 -0.86
N THR A 149 -13.08 -0.47 -0.33
CA THR A 149 -13.89 -0.49 0.87
C THR A 149 -13.02 -0.92 2.03
N THR A 150 -12.84 -0.03 3.02
CA THR A 150 -12.23 -0.37 4.30
C THR A 150 -13.32 -0.52 5.35
N TYR A 151 -13.26 -1.61 6.11
CA TYR A 151 -14.18 -1.90 7.22
C TYR A 151 -13.34 -1.85 8.49
N LEU A 152 -13.44 -0.76 9.24
CA LEU A 152 -12.62 -0.56 10.44
C LEU A 152 -13.18 -1.33 11.63
N HIS A 153 -12.27 -1.85 12.45
CA HIS A 153 -12.63 -2.44 13.74
C HIS A 153 -13.38 -1.41 14.61
N PRO A 154 -14.49 -1.76 15.27
CA PRO A 154 -15.30 -0.81 16.06
C PRO A 154 -14.50 -0.03 17.11
N ASP A 155 -13.53 -0.66 17.76
CA ASP A 155 -12.68 0.01 18.76
C ASP A 155 -11.69 1.02 18.15
N ASP A 156 -11.45 0.96 16.84
CA ASP A 156 -10.41 1.75 16.17
C ASP A 156 -11.00 2.93 15.34
N VAL A 157 -12.31 3.26 15.50
CA VAL A 157 -12.99 4.35 14.75
C VAL A 157 -13.17 5.64 15.55
N GLY A 158 -12.83 5.66 16.82
CA GLY A 158 -13.07 6.81 17.70
C GLY A 158 -12.40 8.11 17.26
N PHE A 159 -11.33 8.04 16.46
CA PHE A 159 -10.68 9.22 15.89
C PHE A 159 -11.64 10.04 15.01
N ALA A 160 -12.57 9.39 14.30
CA ALA A 160 -13.51 10.04 13.41
C ALA A 160 -14.61 10.82 14.16
N THR A 161 -14.86 10.50 15.42
CA THR A 161 -15.86 11.12 16.28
C THR A 161 -15.26 12.03 17.37
N GLY A 162 -13.94 12.29 17.27
CA GLY A 162 -13.23 13.13 18.25
C GLY A 162 -12.91 12.44 19.58
N ASN A 163 -13.12 11.12 19.66
CA ASN A 163 -12.83 10.30 20.84
C ASN A 163 -11.81 9.19 20.53
N PRO A 164 -10.55 9.52 20.20
CA PRO A 164 -9.56 8.52 19.82
C PRO A 164 -9.26 7.57 21.00
N PRO A 165 -9.07 6.26 20.73
CA PRO A 165 -8.88 5.23 21.77
C PRO A 165 -7.54 5.33 22.51
N ARG A 166 -6.66 6.25 22.09
CA ARG A 166 -5.32 6.48 22.68
C ARG A 166 -4.36 5.30 22.51
N VAL A 167 -4.56 4.51 21.44
CA VAL A 167 -3.70 3.40 21.05
C VAL A 167 -3.31 3.60 19.58
N ALA A 168 -2.03 3.65 19.30
CA ALA A 168 -1.52 3.83 17.93
C ALA A 168 -1.64 2.52 17.14
N ARG A 169 -2.88 2.14 16.84
CA ARG A 169 -3.23 0.94 16.08
C ARG A 169 -4.43 1.22 15.18
N MET A 170 -4.44 0.56 14.01
CA MET A 170 -5.56 0.56 13.07
C MET A 170 -5.78 -0.85 12.57
N ARG A 171 -7.00 -1.38 12.69
CA ARG A 171 -7.37 -2.73 12.25
C ARG A 171 -8.61 -2.69 11.39
N GLY A 172 -8.72 -3.66 10.50
CA GLY A 172 -9.94 -3.81 9.70
C GLY A 172 -9.77 -4.75 8.52
N TRP A 173 -10.78 -4.74 7.68
CA TRP A 173 -10.82 -5.46 6.41
C TRP A 173 -10.69 -4.47 5.25
N LEU A 174 -10.17 -4.97 4.12
CA LEU A 174 -10.04 -4.20 2.89
C LEU A 174 -10.36 -5.07 1.69
N GLU A 175 -11.11 -4.50 0.76
CA GLU A 175 -11.37 -5.07 -0.56
C GLU A 175 -11.46 -3.96 -1.62
N PHE A 176 -11.33 -4.32 -2.89
CA PHE A 176 -11.64 -3.40 -3.98
C PHE A 176 -13.17 -3.22 -4.11
N ALA A 177 -13.62 -1.98 -4.31
CA ALA A 177 -15.04 -1.64 -4.38
C ALA A 177 -15.77 -2.26 -5.60
N ASP A 178 -15.02 -2.57 -6.66
CA ASP A 178 -15.52 -3.23 -7.88
C ASP A 178 -15.53 -4.77 -7.78
N GLY A 179 -15.15 -5.34 -6.63
CA GLY A 179 -15.06 -6.77 -6.41
C GLY A 179 -13.86 -7.46 -7.05
N THR A 180 -12.90 -6.70 -7.56
CA THR A 180 -11.64 -7.26 -8.05
C THR A 180 -10.94 -8.06 -6.96
N PRO A 181 -10.49 -9.31 -7.22
CA PRO A 181 -9.68 -10.05 -6.26
C PRO A 181 -8.37 -9.32 -5.94
N MET A 182 -7.95 -9.39 -4.67
CA MET A 182 -6.66 -8.85 -4.24
C MET A 182 -5.53 -9.61 -4.96
N SER A 183 -4.54 -8.86 -5.47
CA SER A 183 -3.33 -9.40 -6.10
C SER A 183 -2.09 -9.03 -5.29
N THR A 184 -0.94 -9.59 -5.65
CA THR A 184 0.34 -9.22 -5.00
C THR A 184 0.69 -7.74 -5.17
N LEU A 185 0.31 -7.11 -6.29
CA LEU A 185 0.39 -5.65 -6.47
C LEU A 185 -0.65 -4.92 -5.60
N GLY A 186 -1.86 -5.48 -5.46
CA GLY A 186 -2.89 -4.94 -4.58
C GLY A 186 -2.46 -4.93 -3.10
N LEU A 187 -1.63 -5.89 -2.67
CA LEU A 187 -1.08 -5.91 -1.31
C LEU A 187 -0.15 -4.72 -1.04
N LEU A 188 0.54 -4.20 -2.06
CA LEU A 188 1.36 -2.98 -1.93
C LEU A 188 0.48 -1.75 -1.67
N LEU A 189 -0.67 -1.67 -2.36
CA LEU A 189 -1.67 -0.64 -2.08
C LEU A 189 -2.27 -0.82 -0.67
N ALA A 190 -2.63 -2.04 -0.29
CA ALA A 190 -3.23 -2.33 1.01
C ALA A 190 -2.34 -1.92 2.19
N ALA A 191 -1.01 -1.97 2.01
CA ALA A 191 -0.03 -1.58 3.03
C ALA A 191 -0.06 -0.10 3.41
N ASP A 192 -0.76 0.76 2.61
CA ASP A 192 -0.86 2.22 2.85
C ASP A 192 -2.29 2.74 2.64
N ALA A 193 -3.30 1.86 2.70
CA ALA A 193 -4.68 2.23 2.40
C ALA A 193 -5.51 2.64 3.62
N PHE A 194 -5.02 2.37 4.82
CA PHE A 194 -5.70 2.66 6.08
C PHE A 194 -5.38 4.09 6.57
N PRO A 195 -6.25 4.66 7.44
CA PRO A 195 -5.88 5.88 8.15
C PRO A 195 -4.62 5.68 8.99
N PRO A 196 -3.75 6.71 9.12
CA PRO A 196 -2.58 6.63 9.98
C PRO A 196 -2.93 6.21 11.41
N THR A 197 -2.14 5.32 12.00
CA THR A 197 -2.31 4.85 13.39
C THR A 197 -2.30 5.99 14.40
N LEU A 198 -1.60 7.11 14.07
CA LEU A 198 -1.55 8.31 14.90
C LEU A 198 -2.92 8.95 15.12
N PHE A 199 -3.89 8.75 14.20
CA PHE A 199 -5.24 9.27 14.39
C PHE A 199 -5.92 8.64 15.61
N ASN A 200 -5.64 7.37 15.88
CA ASN A 200 -6.13 6.71 17.08
C ASN A 200 -5.36 7.09 18.36
N LEU A 201 -4.14 7.63 18.22
CA LEU A 201 -3.37 8.11 19.37
C LEU A 201 -3.68 9.56 19.72
N PHE A 202 -3.71 10.46 18.74
CA PHE A 202 -3.80 11.91 18.96
C PHE A 202 -5.08 12.57 18.39
N GLY A 203 -5.93 11.82 17.66
CA GLY A 203 -7.01 12.37 16.84
C GLY A 203 -6.51 12.76 15.45
N MET A 204 -7.42 13.20 14.57
CA MET A 204 -7.04 13.68 13.23
C MET A 204 -6.26 14.99 13.34
N GLN A 205 -4.98 14.94 13.05
CA GLN A 205 -4.04 16.08 13.17
C GLN A 205 -3.51 16.56 11.79
N GLY A 206 -4.22 16.22 10.72
CA GLY A 206 -3.84 16.61 9.36
C GLY A 206 -3.04 15.56 8.60
N TRP A 207 -2.18 16.00 7.69
CA TRP A 207 -1.43 15.13 6.79
C TRP A 207 -0.28 14.42 7.51
N VAL A 208 -0.13 13.10 7.25
CA VAL A 208 0.95 12.25 7.75
C VAL A 208 1.67 11.66 6.53
N PRO A 209 2.62 12.41 5.91
CA PRO A 209 3.27 11.95 4.69
C PRO A 209 4.25 10.82 4.96
N THR A 210 4.13 9.75 4.20
CA THR A 210 5.10 8.66 4.17
C THR A 210 6.42 9.13 3.56
N VAL A 211 7.53 8.83 4.22
CA VAL A 211 8.89 9.10 3.76
C VAL A 211 9.45 7.88 3.04
N GLU A 212 9.23 6.70 3.62
CA GLU A 212 9.70 5.41 3.10
C GLU A 212 8.68 4.34 3.46
N LEU A 213 8.42 3.42 2.52
CA LEU A 213 7.59 2.23 2.72
C LEU A 213 8.29 1.01 2.16
N THR A 214 8.47 -0.01 2.99
CA THR A 214 8.91 -1.35 2.61
C THR A 214 7.77 -2.35 2.75
N VAL A 215 7.53 -3.15 1.71
CA VAL A 215 6.55 -4.25 1.74
C VAL A 215 7.22 -5.56 1.35
N HIS A 216 6.99 -6.60 2.15
CA HIS A 216 7.39 -7.98 1.87
C HIS A 216 6.14 -8.80 1.55
N VAL A 217 5.94 -9.16 0.28
CA VAL A 217 4.87 -10.07 -0.14
C VAL A 217 5.30 -11.51 0.13
N ARG A 218 4.42 -12.27 0.80
CA ARG A 218 4.74 -13.63 1.28
C ARG A 218 3.96 -14.73 0.57
N ALA A 219 2.78 -14.39 0.03
CA ALA A 219 1.92 -15.33 -0.68
C ALA A 219 1.01 -14.59 -1.68
N GLN A 220 0.50 -15.33 -2.66
CA GLN A 220 -0.67 -14.92 -3.44
C GLN A 220 -1.89 -14.93 -2.52
N PRO A 221 -2.66 -13.84 -2.42
CA PRO A 221 -3.84 -13.83 -1.56
C PRO A 221 -4.97 -14.69 -2.11
N SER A 222 -5.66 -15.40 -1.24
CA SER A 222 -6.92 -16.08 -1.55
C SER A 222 -8.02 -15.05 -1.87
N PRO A 223 -9.05 -15.41 -2.67
CA PRO A 223 -10.17 -14.53 -2.96
C PRO A 223 -10.90 -14.06 -1.69
N GLY A 224 -11.38 -12.83 -1.70
CA GLY A 224 -12.10 -12.20 -0.60
C GLY A 224 -11.35 -11.01 0.00
N PRO A 225 -11.95 -10.32 0.98
CA PRO A 225 -11.32 -9.21 1.66
C PRO A 225 -10.10 -9.66 2.47
N VAL A 226 -9.11 -8.77 2.60
CA VAL A 226 -7.92 -9.03 3.41
C VAL A 226 -8.06 -8.36 4.78
N GLN A 227 -7.55 -9.02 5.83
CA GLN A 227 -7.41 -8.45 7.16
C GLN A 227 -6.13 -7.66 7.24
N CYS A 228 -6.21 -6.44 7.76
CA CYS A 228 -5.06 -5.57 7.94
C CYS A 228 -4.95 -5.14 9.40
N VAL A 229 -3.74 -5.12 9.92
CA VAL A 229 -3.42 -4.48 11.21
C VAL A 229 -2.15 -3.65 11.05
N PHE A 230 -2.24 -2.40 11.48
CA PHE A 230 -1.12 -1.45 11.53
C PHE A 230 -0.90 -0.99 12.95
N THR A 231 0.36 -0.88 13.36
CA THR A 231 0.74 -0.50 14.74
C THR A 231 1.98 0.37 14.70
N THR A 232 1.95 1.47 15.46
CA THR A 232 3.10 2.33 15.72
C THR A 232 3.58 2.12 17.15
N HIS A 233 4.86 1.85 17.32
CA HIS A 233 5.48 1.68 18.64
C HIS A 233 6.31 2.89 19.06
N VAL A 234 6.84 3.65 18.08
CA VAL A 234 7.71 4.81 18.32
C VAL A 234 7.23 6.03 17.55
N VAL A 235 6.92 7.09 18.28
CA VAL A 235 6.74 8.44 17.74
C VAL A 235 7.78 9.34 18.40
N GLN A 236 8.83 9.70 17.66
CA GLN A 236 9.96 10.44 18.21
C GLN A 236 10.64 11.28 17.13
N GLY A 237 11.17 12.44 17.51
CA GLY A 237 11.93 13.31 16.59
C GLY A 237 11.10 13.83 15.40
N GLY A 238 9.78 13.97 15.55
CA GLY A 238 8.88 14.40 14.48
C GLY A 238 8.59 13.31 13.44
N MET A 239 8.90 12.07 13.72
CA MET A 239 8.65 10.91 12.86
C MET A 239 7.96 9.80 13.64
N LEU A 240 7.31 8.90 12.89
CA LEU A 240 6.80 7.63 13.39
C LEU A 240 7.30 6.50 12.51
N GLU A 241 7.42 5.30 13.06
CA GLU A 241 7.40 4.06 12.31
C GLU A 241 5.99 3.44 12.38
N GLU A 242 5.63 2.66 11.37
CA GLU A 242 4.39 1.91 11.39
C GLU A 242 4.63 0.52 10.80
N ASP A 243 4.33 -0.53 11.57
CA ASP A 243 4.37 -1.93 11.15
C ASP A 243 3.00 -2.37 10.68
N GLY A 244 2.95 -3.06 9.53
CA GLY A 244 1.74 -3.61 8.95
C GLY A 244 1.81 -5.13 8.78
N GLN A 245 0.66 -5.79 8.99
CA GLN A 245 0.44 -7.19 8.66
C GLN A 245 -0.84 -7.30 7.84
N ILE A 246 -0.77 -8.07 6.76
CA ILE A 246 -1.91 -8.33 5.88
C ILE A 246 -2.10 -9.84 5.78
N TRP A 247 -3.33 -10.26 6.04
CA TRP A 247 -3.76 -11.66 6.07
C TRP A 247 -4.92 -11.85 5.09
N ASP A 248 -4.94 -12.93 4.37
CA ASP A 248 -6.04 -13.24 3.47
C ASP A 248 -7.23 -13.92 4.18
N SER A 249 -8.30 -14.17 3.44
CA SER A 249 -9.52 -14.82 3.93
C SER A 249 -9.30 -16.27 4.40
N SER A 250 -8.19 -16.91 4.02
CA SER A 250 -7.82 -18.27 4.47
C SER A 250 -7.01 -18.26 5.77
N GLY A 251 -6.62 -17.08 6.27
CA GLY A 251 -5.75 -16.95 7.44
C GLY A 251 -4.27 -17.10 7.11
N THR A 252 -3.87 -16.93 5.85
CA THR A 252 -2.46 -16.89 5.44
C THR A 252 -1.93 -15.47 5.56
N CYS A 253 -0.75 -15.28 6.18
CA CYS A 253 -0.04 -14.01 6.14
C CYS A 253 0.50 -13.77 4.73
N VAL A 254 -0.12 -12.82 4.01
CA VAL A 254 0.20 -12.56 2.60
C VAL A 254 1.16 -11.39 2.41
N ALA A 255 1.24 -10.45 3.36
CA ALA A 255 2.25 -9.40 3.34
C ALA A 255 2.58 -8.87 4.73
N LEU A 256 3.80 -8.33 4.85
CA LEU A 256 4.29 -7.55 5.98
C LEU A 256 4.82 -6.22 5.46
N SER A 257 4.60 -5.13 6.19
CA SER A 257 5.12 -3.82 5.83
C SER A 257 5.75 -3.11 7.02
N ARG A 258 6.65 -2.19 6.70
CA ARG A 258 7.14 -1.16 7.62
C ARG A 258 7.28 0.15 6.87
N GLN A 259 6.85 1.25 7.51
CA GLN A 259 7.05 2.59 6.96
C GLN A 259 7.63 3.55 7.99
N ILE A 260 8.26 4.60 7.48
CA ILE A 260 8.60 5.82 8.21
C ILE A 260 7.75 6.95 7.63
N ALA A 261 7.08 7.69 8.50
CA ALA A 261 6.30 8.87 8.12
C ALA A 261 6.60 10.07 9.01
N LEU A 262 6.27 11.27 8.52
CA LEU A 262 6.40 12.49 9.32
C LEU A 262 5.17 12.63 10.24
N ALA A 263 5.43 12.77 11.52
CA ALA A 263 4.38 13.06 12.48
C ALA A 263 3.93 14.54 12.33
N PRO A 264 2.62 14.84 12.37
CA PRO A 264 2.14 16.21 12.35
C PRO A 264 2.64 16.95 13.61
N ARG A 265 2.84 18.26 13.49
CA ARG A 265 3.13 19.09 14.66
C ARG A 265 1.87 19.16 15.52
N LEU A 266 1.95 18.62 16.72
CA LEU A 266 0.90 18.78 17.71
C LEU A 266 0.97 20.23 18.20
N GLY A 267 -0.07 21.03 17.92
CA GLY A 267 -0.19 22.42 18.32
C GLY A 267 -0.42 22.57 19.83
#